data_97bb4c51e3f8a160b5d6715633c46604
#
_entry.id   97bb4c51e3f8a160b5d6715633c46604
#
_cell.length_a   1.000
_cell.length_b   1.000
_cell.length_c   1.000
_cell.angle_alpha   90.00
_cell.angle_beta   90.00
_cell.angle_gamma   90.00
#
_symmetry.space_group_name_H-M   'P 1'
#
loop_
_entity.id
_entity.type
_entity.pdbx_description
1 polymer ?
#
loop_
_entity_poly.entity_id
_entity_poly.type
_entity_poly.pdbx_seq_one_letter_code
_entity_poly.pdbx_strand_id
1 'polypeptide(L)'
;LNRWNACKTREPSFLARPSFDLERSHHVYLMLLRAATGTGLADAEFGKHLEGKSNLTDEDLSYRSYIYRGVTLCHRDWWQLHNEREKLRLAWAEFFQEYDLLLCPIAASAAYPHDHEGERADRTILVNGKPEPTTDQLFWAGLSCNVYLPSSVAPVGLTRSQLPCGLQIVGPYLHDHTCIEFARLLEEEFGGFMPPPGYE
;
A
#
# COMPACT_ATOMS: atom_id res chain seq x y z
N LEU A 1 28.92 -12.03 -6.95
CA LEU A 1 29.16 -12.75 -5.68
C LEU A 1 29.64 -11.85 -4.52
N ASN A 2 29.96 -10.55 -4.75
CA ASN A 2 30.55 -9.70 -3.70
C ASN A 2 29.65 -8.56 -3.18
N ARG A 3 28.45 -8.36 -3.72
CA ARG A 3 27.55 -7.28 -3.25
C ARG A 3 26.86 -7.59 -1.89
N TRP A 4 26.63 -8.86 -1.60
CA TRP A 4 26.08 -9.28 -0.30
C TRP A 4 27.06 -9.05 0.86
N ASN A 5 28.35 -9.23 0.65
CA ASN A 5 29.37 -8.94 1.67
C ASN A 5 29.50 -7.43 1.95
N ALA A 6 29.20 -6.55 0.99
CA ALA A 6 29.14 -5.12 1.21
C ALA A 6 27.95 -4.70 2.09
N CYS A 7 26.84 -5.45 2.03
CA CYS A 7 25.68 -5.23 2.88
C CYS A 7 25.93 -5.61 4.37
N LYS A 8 26.85 -6.55 4.63
CA LYS A 8 27.23 -6.95 6.00
C LYS A 8 28.13 -5.93 6.73
N THR A 9 28.72 -4.98 6.01
CA THR A 9 29.61 -3.96 6.58
C THR A 9 28.97 -2.62 6.85
N ARG A 10 27.75 -2.39 6.37
CA ARG A 10 26.86 -1.29 6.82
C ARG A 10 25.85 -1.86 7.80
N GLU A 11 25.83 -1.35 9.02
CA GLU A 11 24.69 -1.59 9.91
C GLU A 11 23.44 -1.17 9.14
N PRO A 12 22.44 -2.09 8.94
CA PRO A 12 21.22 -1.71 8.26
C PRO A 12 20.59 -0.59 9.09
N SER A 13 20.39 0.59 8.49
CA SER A 13 19.65 1.66 9.16
C SER A 13 18.17 1.29 9.16
N PHE A 14 17.73 0.59 10.19
CA PHE A 14 16.39 0.03 10.34
C PHE A 14 15.26 1.06 10.47
N LEU A 15 15.50 2.36 10.30
CA LEU A 15 14.53 3.43 10.51
C LEU A 15 14.61 4.55 9.46
N ALA A 16 15.00 4.23 8.22
CA ALA A 16 14.88 5.20 7.16
C ALA A 16 13.39 5.46 6.87
N ARG A 17 12.95 6.69 7.10
CA ARG A 17 11.63 7.15 6.65
C ARG A 17 11.82 8.07 5.45
N PRO A 18 10.98 7.95 4.43
CA PRO A 18 10.95 8.95 3.37
C PRO A 18 10.78 10.36 3.99
N SER A 19 11.47 11.34 3.44
CA SER A 19 11.45 12.73 3.94
C SER A 19 10.19 13.51 3.56
N PHE A 20 9.30 12.91 2.75
CA PHE A 20 8.05 13.51 2.30
C PHE A 20 6.84 13.03 3.11
N ASP A 21 5.74 13.76 2.99
CA ASP A 21 4.50 13.52 3.71
C ASP A 21 3.78 12.26 3.19
N LEU A 22 3.84 11.18 4.00
CA LEU A 22 3.18 9.91 3.70
C LEU A 22 1.66 9.96 3.82
N GLU A 23 1.10 10.82 4.68
CA GLU A 23 -0.35 11.01 4.81
C GLU A 23 -0.89 11.69 3.55
N ARG A 24 -0.19 12.70 3.07
CA ARG A 24 -0.53 13.34 1.79
C ARG A 24 -0.38 12.38 0.62
N SER A 25 0.67 11.54 0.60
CA SER A 25 0.83 10.49 -0.40
C SER A 25 -0.34 9.52 -0.40
N HIS A 26 -0.79 9.09 0.77
CA HIS A 26 -1.96 8.21 0.92
C HIS A 26 -3.26 8.87 0.43
N HIS A 27 -3.47 10.15 0.77
CA HIS A 27 -4.60 10.92 0.24
C HIS A 27 -4.62 10.95 -1.29
N VAL A 28 -3.50 11.29 -1.92
CA VAL A 28 -3.37 11.30 -3.40
C VAL A 28 -3.67 9.92 -3.97
N TYR A 29 -3.16 8.86 -3.35
CA TYR A 29 -3.43 7.49 -3.75
C TYR A 29 -4.91 7.15 -3.71
N LEU A 30 -5.59 7.39 -2.59
CA LEU A 30 -7.01 7.05 -2.43
C LEU A 30 -7.88 7.82 -3.44
N MET A 31 -7.63 9.10 -3.62
CA MET A 31 -8.38 9.94 -4.57
C MET A 31 -8.23 9.44 -6.01
N LEU A 32 -6.99 9.21 -6.46
CA LEU A 32 -6.73 8.72 -7.83
C LEU A 32 -7.20 7.28 -8.03
N LEU A 33 -7.07 6.42 -7.01
CA LEU A 33 -7.60 5.05 -7.04
C LEU A 33 -9.12 5.05 -7.22
N ARG A 34 -9.85 5.89 -6.46
CA ARG A 34 -11.31 5.97 -6.58
C ARG A 34 -11.76 6.59 -7.89
N ALA A 35 -11.03 7.59 -8.40
CA ALA A 35 -11.30 8.14 -9.73
C ALA A 35 -11.16 7.05 -10.82
N ALA A 36 -10.08 6.26 -10.78
CA ALA A 36 -9.85 5.19 -11.75
C ALA A 36 -10.89 4.06 -11.65
N THR A 37 -11.25 3.63 -10.44
CA THR A 37 -12.21 2.53 -10.24
C THR A 37 -13.66 2.94 -10.45
N GLY A 38 -13.96 4.24 -10.48
CA GLY A 38 -15.30 4.78 -10.73
C GLY A 38 -15.67 4.92 -12.23
N THR A 39 -14.74 4.73 -13.15
CA THR A 39 -14.95 5.01 -14.60
C THR A 39 -15.97 4.09 -15.28
N GLY A 40 -16.23 2.91 -14.73
CA GLY A 40 -17.17 1.93 -15.28
C GLY A 40 -18.54 1.91 -14.60
N LEU A 41 -18.84 2.84 -13.71
CA LEU A 41 -20.12 2.88 -12.99
C LEU A 41 -21.27 3.29 -13.92
N ALA A 42 -22.44 2.67 -13.73
CA ALA A 42 -23.66 3.12 -14.39
C ALA A 42 -24.10 4.50 -13.88
N ASP A 43 -24.80 5.28 -14.73
CA ASP A 43 -25.23 6.65 -14.40
C ASP A 43 -26.02 6.75 -13.10
N ALA A 44 -26.89 5.78 -12.82
CA ALA A 44 -27.67 5.75 -11.57
C ALA A 44 -26.79 5.55 -10.32
N GLU A 45 -25.71 4.79 -10.42
CA GLU A 45 -24.75 4.57 -9.35
C GLU A 45 -23.84 5.80 -9.18
N PHE A 46 -23.36 6.36 -10.28
CA PHE A 46 -22.61 7.61 -10.26
C PHE A 46 -23.43 8.75 -9.63
N GLY A 47 -24.73 8.83 -9.93
CA GLY A 47 -25.65 9.80 -9.32
C GLY A 47 -25.72 9.70 -7.79
N LYS A 48 -25.72 8.48 -7.23
CA LYS A 48 -25.67 8.28 -5.77
C LYS A 48 -24.36 8.79 -5.16
N HIS A 49 -23.23 8.67 -5.87
CA HIS A 49 -21.95 9.22 -5.40
C HIS A 49 -21.95 10.76 -5.42
N LEU A 50 -22.57 11.39 -6.41
CA LEU A 50 -22.75 12.85 -6.43
C LEU A 50 -23.60 13.33 -5.26
N GLU A 51 -24.71 12.66 -4.97
CA GLU A 51 -25.58 12.95 -3.83
C GLU A 51 -24.81 12.74 -2.51
N GLY A 52 -24.11 11.60 -2.37
CA GLY A 52 -23.29 11.32 -1.20
C GLY A 52 -22.22 12.40 -0.97
N LYS A 53 -21.56 12.87 -2.04
CA LYS A 53 -20.59 13.96 -1.95
C LYS A 53 -21.17 15.26 -1.44
N SER A 54 -22.41 15.62 -1.84
CA SER A 54 -23.05 16.85 -1.43
C SER A 54 -23.36 16.93 0.06
N ASN A 55 -23.37 15.78 0.75
CA ASN A 55 -23.64 15.66 2.18
C ASN A 55 -22.35 15.58 3.03
N LEU A 56 -21.15 15.61 2.42
CA LEU A 56 -19.89 15.57 3.15
C LEU A 56 -19.50 16.94 3.70
N THR A 57 -18.86 16.94 4.86
CA THR A 57 -18.08 18.10 5.35
C THR A 57 -16.64 18.01 4.87
N ASP A 58 -15.92 19.12 4.85
CA ASP A 58 -14.52 19.16 4.40
C ASP A 58 -13.59 18.34 5.32
N GLU A 59 -13.96 18.21 6.60
CA GLU A 59 -13.22 17.46 7.62
C GLU A 59 -13.47 15.96 7.58
N ASP A 60 -14.42 15.46 6.79
CA ASP A 60 -14.69 14.02 6.69
C ASP A 60 -13.56 13.33 5.92
N LEU A 61 -12.71 12.61 6.65
CA LEU A 61 -11.59 11.81 6.14
C LEU A 61 -11.92 10.31 6.13
N SER A 62 -13.19 9.93 6.29
CA SER A 62 -13.59 8.52 6.20
C SER A 62 -13.32 7.95 4.81
N TYR A 63 -13.11 6.63 4.75
CA TYR A 63 -12.93 5.98 3.44
C TYR A 63 -14.16 6.16 2.52
N ARG A 64 -15.36 6.27 3.06
CA ARG A 64 -16.59 6.57 2.33
C ARG A 64 -16.50 7.95 1.67
N SER A 65 -15.95 8.94 2.34
CA SER A 65 -15.74 10.27 1.76
C SER A 65 -14.76 10.24 0.60
N TYR A 66 -13.71 9.41 0.68
CA TYR A 66 -12.78 9.19 -0.44
C TYR A 66 -13.46 8.52 -1.64
N ILE A 67 -14.39 7.58 -1.41
CA ILE A 67 -15.17 7.00 -2.50
C ILE A 67 -15.99 8.08 -3.20
N TYR A 68 -16.78 8.86 -2.48
CA TYR A 68 -17.64 9.87 -3.07
C TYR A 68 -16.86 10.96 -3.80
N ARG A 69 -15.81 11.51 -3.17
CA ARG A 69 -14.98 12.56 -3.76
C ARG A 69 -14.17 12.04 -4.96
N GLY A 70 -13.59 10.87 -4.85
CA GLY A 70 -12.72 10.32 -5.89
C GLY A 70 -13.52 9.87 -7.13
N VAL A 71 -14.63 9.16 -6.96
CA VAL A 71 -15.49 8.73 -8.08
C VAL A 71 -16.04 9.94 -8.85
N THR A 72 -16.36 11.04 -8.16
CA THR A 72 -16.92 12.26 -8.75
C THR A 72 -15.88 13.36 -8.98
N LEU A 73 -14.61 12.98 -9.06
CA LEU A 73 -13.50 13.91 -9.23
C LEU A 73 -13.57 14.56 -10.62
N CYS A 74 -13.55 15.88 -10.69
CA CYS A 74 -13.49 16.56 -11.96
C CYS A 74 -12.08 16.50 -12.58
N HIS A 75 -11.97 16.63 -13.89
CA HIS A 75 -10.69 16.53 -14.61
C HIS A 75 -9.64 17.53 -14.13
N ARG A 76 -10.03 18.74 -13.76
CA ARG A 76 -9.11 19.75 -13.23
C ARG A 76 -8.44 19.29 -11.93
N ASP A 77 -9.24 18.77 -11.00
CA ASP A 77 -8.74 18.34 -9.69
C ASP A 77 -7.95 17.03 -9.82
N TRP A 78 -8.37 16.14 -10.72
CA TRP A 78 -7.60 14.96 -11.08
C TRP A 78 -6.21 15.33 -11.61
N TRP A 79 -6.12 16.35 -12.47
CA TRP A 79 -4.85 16.84 -13.01
C TRP A 79 -3.93 17.40 -11.92
N GLN A 80 -4.50 18.12 -10.94
CA GLN A 80 -3.73 18.62 -9.80
C GLN A 80 -3.17 17.48 -8.96
N LEU A 81 -3.98 16.47 -8.63
CA LEU A 81 -3.53 15.28 -7.90
C LEU A 81 -2.51 14.45 -8.69
N HIS A 82 -2.68 14.37 -10.01
CA HIS A 82 -1.69 13.74 -10.88
C HIS A 82 -0.34 14.45 -10.81
N ASN A 83 -0.32 15.77 -10.86
CA ASN A 83 0.91 16.55 -10.71
C ASN A 83 1.55 16.37 -9.32
N GLU A 84 0.75 16.24 -8.26
CA GLU A 84 1.27 15.90 -6.94
C GLU A 84 1.90 14.50 -6.93
N ARG A 85 1.25 13.52 -7.55
CA ARG A 85 1.82 12.18 -7.72
C ARG A 85 3.17 12.21 -8.44
N GLU A 86 3.32 13.03 -9.47
CA GLU A 86 4.61 13.18 -10.17
C GLU A 86 5.70 13.78 -9.25
N LYS A 87 5.36 14.73 -8.39
CA LYS A 87 6.29 15.25 -7.37
C LYS A 87 6.68 14.17 -6.35
N LEU A 88 5.73 13.33 -5.93
CA LEU A 88 6.02 12.18 -5.07
C LEU A 88 6.95 11.18 -5.76
N ARG A 89 6.78 10.93 -7.06
CA ARG A 89 7.70 10.07 -7.83
C ARG A 89 9.13 10.61 -7.83
N LEU A 90 9.31 11.92 -7.97
CA LEU A 90 10.63 12.54 -7.87
C LEU A 90 11.23 12.41 -6.46
N ALA A 91 10.44 12.60 -5.43
CA ALA A 91 10.88 12.43 -4.04
C ALA A 91 11.27 10.96 -3.73
N TRP A 92 10.55 9.99 -4.28
CA TRP A 92 10.95 8.58 -4.20
C TRP A 92 12.24 8.29 -4.98
N ALA A 93 12.43 8.90 -6.15
CA ALA A 93 13.67 8.74 -6.91
C ALA A 93 14.88 9.32 -6.14
N GLU A 94 14.70 10.41 -5.40
CA GLU A 94 15.71 10.96 -4.50
C GLU A 94 16.01 10.01 -3.33
N PHE A 95 14.98 9.47 -2.66
CA PHE A 95 15.12 8.48 -1.60
C PHE A 95 15.96 7.28 -2.05
N PHE A 96 15.70 6.75 -3.23
CA PHE A 96 16.42 5.61 -3.79
C PHE A 96 17.83 5.93 -4.35
N GLN A 97 18.30 7.18 -4.25
CA GLN A 97 19.72 7.48 -4.46
C GLN A 97 20.57 7.06 -3.25
N GLU A 98 19.96 7.06 -2.08
CA GLU A 98 20.62 6.68 -0.81
C GLU A 98 20.38 5.21 -0.45
N TYR A 99 19.20 4.66 -0.78
CA TYR A 99 18.77 3.31 -0.40
C TYR A 99 18.50 2.46 -1.64
N ASP A 100 18.90 1.20 -1.60
CA ASP A 100 18.64 0.24 -2.69
C ASP A 100 17.18 -0.24 -2.69
N LEU A 101 16.59 -0.44 -1.50
CA LEU A 101 15.25 -0.97 -1.28
C LEU A 101 14.61 -0.36 -0.03
N LEU A 102 13.29 -0.30 -0.03
CA LEU A 102 12.49 -0.09 1.18
C LEU A 102 11.84 -1.42 1.58
N LEU A 103 12.05 -1.83 2.82
CA LEU A 103 11.37 -2.97 3.42
C LEU A 103 10.28 -2.47 4.35
N CYS A 104 9.05 -2.93 4.16
CA CYS A 104 7.92 -2.52 4.97
C CYS A 104 6.89 -3.65 5.13
N PRO A 105 5.95 -3.52 6.08
CA PRO A 105 4.83 -4.45 6.17
C PRO A 105 3.97 -4.44 4.89
N ILE A 106 3.30 -5.56 4.60
CA ILE A 106 2.29 -5.66 3.54
C ILE A 106 0.95 -5.11 4.05
N ALA A 107 0.70 -5.34 5.33
CA ALA A 107 -0.52 -4.98 6.04
C ALA A 107 -0.21 -4.74 7.52
N ALA A 108 -1.08 -4.05 8.24
CA ALA A 108 -0.91 -3.79 9.67
C ALA A 108 -1.25 -5.00 10.56
N SER A 109 -1.81 -6.07 9.99
CA SER A 109 -2.16 -7.30 10.70
C SER A 109 -1.86 -8.53 9.85
N ALA A 110 -1.75 -9.69 10.47
CA ALA A 110 -1.85 -10.98 9.77
C ALA A 110 -3.28 -11.20 9.25
N ALA A 111 -3.51 -12.34 8.57
CA ALA A 111 -4.84 -12.74 8.14
C ALA A 111 -5.84 -12.67 9.31
N TYR A 112 -7.02 -12.20 9.03
CA TYR A 112 -8.13 -12.05 9.98
C TYR A 112 -9.35 -12.82 9.48
N PRO A 113 -10.33 -13.14 10.35
CA PRO A 113 -11.55 -13.84 9.96
C PRO A 113 -12.30 -13.13 8.84
N HIS A 114 -12.93 -13.90 7.97
CA HIS A 114 -13.78 -13.34 6.92
C HIS A 114 -14.95 -12.57 7.55
N ASP A 115 -15.20 -11.38 7.03
CA ASP A 115 -16.35 -10.55 7.34
C ASP A 115 -17.05 -10.20 6.03
N HIS A 116 -18.29 -10.67 5.88
CA HIS A 116 -19.12 -10.45 4.69
C HIS A 116 -20.34 -9.59 5.01
N GLU A 117 -20.47 -9.11 6.25
CA GLU A 117 -21.61 -8.29 6.67
C GLU A 117 -21.35 -6.81 6.38
N GLY A 118 -22.44 -6.10 6.05
CA GLY A 118 -22.41 -4.66 5.79
C GLY A 118 -21.51 -4.24 4.62
N GLU A 119 -21.32 -2.94 4.51
CA GLU A 119 -20.49 -2.34 3.48
C GLU A 119 -19.00 -2.44 3.82
N ARG A 120 -18.16 -2.68 2.82
CA ARG A 120 -16.71 -2.77 3.01
C ARG A 120 -16.11 -1.54 3.72
N ALA A 121 -16.67 -0.37 3.47
CA ALA A 121 -16.19 0.88 4.05
C ALA A 121 -16.37 0.98 5.57
N ASP A 122 -17.27 0.15 6.13
CA ASP A 122 -17.63 0.20 7.55
C ASP A 122 -17.00 -0.96 8.36
N ARG A 123 -16.31 -1.89 7.67
CA ARG A 123 -15.69 -3.05 8.32
C ARG A 123 -14.43 -2.67 9.07
N THR A 124 -14.19 -3.34 10.18
CA THR A 124 -13.01 -3.13 11.01
C THR A 124 -12.24 -4.43 11.22
N ILE A 125 -10.95 -4.30 11.50
CA ILE A 125 -10.06 -5.38 11.92
C ILE A 125 -9.34 -4.97 13.20
N LEU A 126 -8.86 -5.94 13.97
CA LEU A 126 -8.06 -5.65 15.15
C LEU A 126 -6.60 -5.45 14.77
N VAL A 127 -6.07 -4.26 15.04
CA VAL A 127 -4.66 -3.93 14.93
C VAL A 127 -4.13 -3.59 16.34
N ASN A 128 -3.20 -4.38 16.85
CA ASN A 128 -2.69 -4.23 18.22
C ASN A 128 -3.81 -4.19 19.30
N GLY A 129 -4.88 -4.98 19.10
CA GLY A 129 -6.02 -5.05 20.02
C GLY A 129 -7.02 -3.90 19.91
N LYS A 130 -6.86 -3.00 18.96
CA LYS A 130 -7.80 -1.89 18.69
C LYS A 130 -8.53 -2.13 17.37
N PRO A 131 -9.82 -1.82 17.28
CA PRO A 131 -10.56 -1.85 16.03
C PRO A 131 -10.08 -0.69 15.14
N GLU A 132 -9.64 -1.01 13.92
CA GLU A 132 -9.21 -0.06 12.90
C GLU A 132 -9.95 -0.36 11.60
N PRO A 133 -10.23 0.64 10.74
CA PRO A 133 -10.89 0.39 9.46
C PRO A 133 -10.11 -0.61 8.60
N THR A 134 -10.79 -1.61 8.04
CA THR A 134 -10.17 -2.59 7.13
C THR A 134 -9.50 -1.91 5.94
N THR A 135 -10.03 -0.76 5.54
CA THR A 135 -9.54 0.03 4.40
C THR A 135 -8.22 0.73 4.64
N ASP A 136 -7.77 0.85 5.89
CA ASP A 136 -6.46 1.45 6.24
C ASP A 136 -5.30 0.59 5.74
N GLN A 137 -5.55 -0.70 5.45
CA GLN A 137 -4.56 -1.56 4.78
C GLN A 137 -4.14 -1.04 3.40
N LEU A 138 -4.96 -0.22 2.75
CA LEU A 138 -4.62 0.45 1.48
C LEU A 138 -3.42 1.40 1.59
N PHE A 139 -3.08 1.85 2.81
CA PHE A 139 -1.86 2.62 3.04
C PHE A 139 -0.61 1.88 2.52
N TRP A 140 -0.48 0.61 2.88
CA TRP A 140 0.68 -0.22 2.51
C TRP A 140 0.75 -0.47 1.00
N ALA A 141 -0.38 -0.77 0.37
CA ALA A 141 -0.46 -0.91 -1.08
C ALA A 141 -0.14 0.41 -1.80
N GLY A 142 -0.56 1.54 -1.23
CA GLY A 142 -0.35 2.87 -1.78
C GLY A 142 1.12 3.29 -1.87
N LEU A 143 2.00 2.74 -1.04
CA LEU A 143 3.42 3.09 -1.04
C LEU A 143 4.09 2.84 -2.42
N SER A 144 3.80 1.72 -3.05
CA SER A 144 4.33 1.38 -4.38
C SER A 144 3.36 1.76 -5.50
N CYS A 145 2.06 1.43 -5.37
CA CYS A 145 1.08 1.60 -6.45
C CYS A 145 0.88 3.05 -6.86
N ASN A 146 0.84 3.99 -5.90
CA ASN A 146 0.61 5.41 -6.19
C ASN A 146 1.64 5.99 -7.15
N VAL A 147 2.89 5.57 -7.03
CA VAL A 147 4.05 6.18 -7.68
C VAL A 147 4.75 5.25 -8.68
N TYR A 148 4.09 4.14 -9.05
CA TYR A 148 4.54 3.18 -10.05
C TYR A 148 5.87 2.50 -9.70
N LEU A 149 6.15 2.29 -8.42
CA LEU A 149 7.33 1.56 -7.97
C LEU A 149 7.09 0.05 -8.07
N PRO A 150 8.09 -0.73 -8.46
CA PRO A 150 8.01 -2.18 -8.36
C PRO A 150 8.00 -2.61 -6.90
N SER A 151 7.23 -3.64 -6.60
CA SER A 151 7.32 -4.29 -5.31
C SER A 151 7.12 -5.80 -5.41
N SER A 152 7.87 -6.53 -4.60
CA SER A 152 7.72 -7.97 -4.38
C SER A 152 7.33 -8.24 -2.95
N VAL A 153 6.74 -9.40 -2.71
CA VAL A 153 6.41 -9.86 -1.36
C VAL A 153 7.07 -11.22 -1.15
N ALA A 154 7.76 -11.38 -0.03
CA ALA A 154 8.34 -12.65 0.36
C ALA A 154 7.83 -13.08 1.74
N PRO A 155 7.57 -14.39 1.97
CA PRO A 155 7.29 -14.90 3.29
C PRO A 155 8.55 -14.81 4.16
N VAL A 156 8.38 -14.41 5.42
CA VAL A 156 9.50 -14.28 6.39
C VAL A 156 9.26 -15.08 7.68
N GLY A 157 8.21 -15.91 7.70
CA GLY A 157 7.90 -16.78 8.82
C GLY A 157 6.42 -16.78 9.19
N LEU A 158 6.16 -17.19 10.43
CA LEU A 158 4.82 -17.30 11.01
C LEU A 158 4.67 -16.36 12.21
N THR A 159 3.47 -15.86 12.42
CA THR A 159 3.09 -15.17 13.65
C THR A 159 3.05 -16.12 14.83
N ARG A 160 2.89 -15.59 16.06
CA ARG A 160 2.65 -16.43 17.25
C ARG A 160 1.39 -17.30 17.12
N SER A 161 0.42 -16.88 16.32
CA SER A 161 -0.82 -17.61 16.03
C SER A 161 -0.68 -18.57 14.85
N GLN A 162 0.53 -18.85 14.37
CA GLN A 162 0.82 -19.74 13.24
C GLN A 162 0.21 -19.27 11.90
N LEU A 163 -0.04 -17.98 11.76
CA LEU A 163 -0.48 -17.39 10.49
C LEU A 163 0.74 -16.91 9.69
N PRO A 164 0.75 -17.05 8.35
CA PRO A 164 1.83 -16.57 7.52
C PRO A 164 2.08 -15.07 7.70
N CYS A 165 3.35 -14.69 7.72
CA CYS A 165 3.82 -13.32 7.77
C CYS A 165 4.75 -13.06 6.58
N GLY A 166 4.55 -11.93 5.90
CA GLY A 166 5.35 -11.54 4.75
C GLY A 166 5.92 -10.13 4.90
N LEU A 167 6.90 -9.85 4.08
CA LEU A 167 7.55 -8.54 3.97
C LEU A 167 7.37 -8.00 2.56
N GLN A 168 7.00 -6.72 2.44
CA GLN A 168 6.97 -6.01 1.17
C GLN A 168 8.34 -5.39 0.90
N ILE A 169 8.83 -5.60 -0.31
CA ILE A 169 10.12 -5.14 -0.82
C ILE A 169 9.82 -4.15 -1.93
N VAL A 170 10.02 -2.86 -1.69
CA VAL A 170 9.78 -1.80 -2.68
C VAL A 170 11.11 -1.33 -3.23
N GLY A 171 11.23 -1.27 -4.56
CA GLY A 171 12.44 -0.85 -5.25
C GLY A 171 12.28 0.43 -6.05
N PRO A 172 13.40 0.97 -6.59
CA PRO A 172 13.38 2.10 -7.50
C PRO A 172 12.54 1.81 -8.76
N TYR A 173 12.06 2.86 -9.41
CA TYR A 173 11.28 2.73 -10.64
C TYR A 173 12.01 1.92 -11.71
N LEU A 174 11.34 0.91 -12.28
CA LEU A 174 11.87 -0.06 -13.26
C LEU A 174 12.97 -1.00 -12.72
N HIS A 175 13.18 -1.07 -11.41
CA HIS A 175 14.14 -2.03 -10.80
C HIS A 175 13.45 -3.30 -10.30
N ASP A 176 12.51 -3.85 -11.06
CA ASP A 176 11.74 -5.05 -10.71
C ASP A 176 12.64 -6.23 -10.36
N HIS A 177 13.69 -6.46 -11.14
CA HIS A 177 14.66 -7.52 -10.89
C HIS A 177 15.37 -7.39 -9.54
N THR A 178 15.61 -6.18 -9.05
CA THR A 178 16.21 -5.96 -7.73
C THR A 178 15.28 -6.43 -6.62
N CYS A 179 13.97 -6.13 -6.74
CA CYS A 179 12.95 -6.61 -5.79
C CYS A 179 12.84 -8.14 -5.80
N ILE A 180 12.82 -8.76 -6.99
CA ILE A 180 12.72 -10.20 -7.17
C ILE A 180 13.97 -10.90 -6.61
N GLU A 181 15.16 -10.39 -6.92
CA GLU A 181 16.40 -10.97 -6.41
C GLU A 181 16.51 -10.87 -4.90
N PHE A 182 16.05 -9.77 -4.30
CA PHE A 182 16.03 -9.66 -2.84
C PHE A 182 15.02 -10.61 -2.22
N ALA A 183 13.86 -10.83 -2.85
CA ALA A 183 12.89 -11.84 -2.41
C ALA A 183 13.50 -13.25 -2.44
N ARG A 184 14.29 -13.59 -3.47
CA ARG A 184 15.03 -14.85 -3.56
C ARG A 184 16.04 -15.01 -2.42
N LEU A 185 16.76 -13.95 -2.05
CA LEU A 185 17.68 -13.97 -0.92
C LEU A 185 16.97 -14.17 0.43
N LEU A 186 15.77 -13.59 0.58
CA LEU A 186 14.93 -13.85 1.76
C LEU A 186 14.43 -15.30 1.81
N GLU A 187 14.10 -15.89 0.67
CA GLU A 187 13.73 -17.30 0.60
C GLU A 187 14.86 -18.21 1.06
N GLU A 188 16.09 -17.94 0.64
CA GLU A 188 17.28 -18.70 1.09
C GLU A 188 17.51 -18.59 2.59
N GLU A 189 17.22 -17.43 3.22
CA GLU A 189 17.42 -17.20 4.65
C GLU A 189 16.26 -17.71 5.51
N PHE A 190 15.01 -17.55 5.06
CA PHE A 190 13.80 -17.82 5.86
C PHE A 190 13.04 -19.08 5.43
N GLY A 191 13.44 -19.77 4.35
CA GLY A 191 12.87 -21.02 3.91
C GLY A 191 11.68 -20.91 2.95
N GLY A 192 11.32 -19.73 2.48
CA GLY A 192 10.36 -19.51 1.40
C GLY A 192 8.91 -19.86 1.74
N PHE A 193 8.14 -20.20 0.71
CA PHE A 193 6.72 -20.56 0.84
C PHE A 193 6.56 -21.96 1.43
N MET A 194 5.72 -22.06 2.44
CA MET A 194 5.26 -23.33 2.99
C MET A 194 3.77 -23.49 2.72
N PRO A 195 3.30 -24.59 2.10
CA PRO A 195 1.89 -24.83 1.91
C PRO A 195 1.17 -24.96 3.25
N PRO A 196 -0.09 -24.51 3.37
CA PRO A 196 -0.86 -24.73 4.58
C PRO A 196 -1.15 -26.22 4.77
N PRO A 197 -1.32 -26.69 6.03
CA PRO A 197 -1.65 -28.09 6.30
C PRO A 197 -2.86 -28.57 5.51
N GLY A 198 -2.74 -29.71 4.83
CA GLY A 198 -3.79 -30.29 3.99
C GLY A 198 -3.81 -29.75 2.54
N TYR A 199 -2.82 -28.95 2.13
CA TYR A 199 -2.63 -28.43 0.76
C TYR A 199 -1.21 -28.71 0.24
N GLU A 200 -0.60 -29.76 0.73
CA GLU A 200 0.77 -30.20 0.38
C GLU A 200 0.84 -30.87 -0.99
#